data_4d780be887c784054d1344f343de69df
#
_entry.id   4d780be887c784054d1344f343de69df
#
_cell.length_a   1.000
_cell.length_b   1.000
_cell.length_c   1.000
_cell.angle_alpha   90.00
_cell.angle_beta   90.00
_cell.angle_gamma   90.00
#
_symmetry.space_group_name_H-M   'P 1'
#
loop_
_entity.id
_entity.type
_entity.pdbx_description
1 polymer ?
#
loop_
_entity_poly.entity_id
_entity_poly.type
_entity_poly.pdbx_seq_one_letter_code
_entity_poly.pdbx_strand_id
1 'polypeptide(L)'
;MSLTVDSGQTLQRCLALDIGGTKIASAIVKNGEIQQRKQISTPQDDAAQAMHQTLARLLKEYEGQFDYVAVASTGIINQGILTALNPKNLGGLAQFPLKDSIAQHTDKPIGLLNDVQAAAYAEYQLQNPNDVQNFTFITVSTGVGGGLILNHRLLTEPNGIAGHIGHTLADPNGPICGCGRRGCVEAIASGRAIEAVSSQWDDPCDPKEVFARFRQNDEKATALVTRSAQAIANLIADLKIGLDMQKVVVGGSVGLAEGYLSLVQSLLSELPVVYHCELESAQFGQDAGLIGAAYWVKDCLLQAKNTGVVYG
;
A
#
# COMPACT_ATOMS: atom_id res chain seq x y z
N MET A 1 12.23 -18.77 2.60
CA MET A 1 11.51 -20.02 2.23
C MET A 1 11.22 -19.98 0.74
N SER A 2 11.65 -20.96 -0.02
CA SER A 2 11.68 -20.91 -1.49
C SER A 2 10.27 -21.05 -2.11
N LEU A 3 9.96 -20.19 -3.07
CA LEU A 3 8.83 -20.38 -3.98
C LEU A 3 9.29 -21.40 -5.04
N THR A 4 8.91 -22.68 -4.91
CA THR A 4 9.22 -23.70 -5.90
C THR A 4 8.07 -23.83 -6.89
N VAL A 5 8.38 -23.85 -8.18
CA VAL A 5 7.42 -24.06 -9.27
C VAL A 5 7.89 -25.25 -10.09
N ASP A 6 7.00 -26.20 -10.32
CA ASP A 6 7.26 -27.32 -11.23
C ASP A 6 7.42 -26.81 -12.67
N SER A 7 8.41 -27.29 -13.40
CA SER A 7 8.86 -26.77 -14.72
C SER A 7 7.80 -26.79 -15.83
N GLY A 8 6.66 -27.44 -15.62
CA GLY A 8 5.54 -27.56 -16.56
C GLY A 8 4.31 -26.69 -16.24
N GLN A 9 4.25 -25.98 -15.10
CA GLN A 9 3.06 -25.21 -14.72
C GLN A 9 2.98 -23.86 -15.46
N THR A 10 1.82 -23.62 -16.09
CA THR A 10 1.46 -22.31 -16.66
C THR A 10 0.91 -21.42 -15.55
N LEU A 11 1.61 -20.32 -15.23
CA LEU A 11 1.22 -19.31 -14.22
C LEU A 11 0.33 -18.24 -14.87
N GLN A 12 -0.94 -18.55 -15.11
CA GLN A 12 -1.86 -17.63 -15.79
C GLN A 12 -2.91 -17.04 -14.87
N ARG A 13 -3.39 -17.81 -13.89
CA ARG A 13 -4.52 -17.45 -13.03
C ARG A 13 -4.05 -17.34 -11.59
N CYS A 14 -4.26 -16.19 -11.01
CA CYS A 14 -3.94 -15.91 -9.61
C CYS A 14 -5.22 -15.87 -8.78
N LEU A 15 -5.28 -16.58 -7.67
CA LEU A 15 -6.20 -16.21 -6.61
C LEU A 15 -5.55 -15.06 -5.83
N ALA A 16 -6.05 -13.85 -6.05
CA ALA A 16 -5.61 -12.66 -5.35
C ALA A 16 -6.52 -12.39 -4.14
N LEU A 17 -5.92 -12.12 -2.99
CA LEU A 17 -6.59 -11.71 -1.75
C LEU A 17 -6.04 -10.36 -1.32
N ASP A 18 -6.92 -9.44 -0.92
CA ASP A 18 -6.54 -8.16 -0.30
C ASP A 18 -7.21 -8.08 1.08
N ILE A 19 -6.37 -8.24 2.13
CA ILE A 19 -6.80 -8.35 3.52
C ILE A 19 -6.62 -6.99 4.20
N GLY A 20 -7.68 -6.19 4.17
CA GLY A 20 -7.73 -4.91 4.86
C GLY A 20 -8.27 -5.03 6.29
N GLY A 21 -8.18 -3.95 7.05
CA GLY A 21 -8.63 -3.90 8.45
C GLY A 21 -10.13 -4.13 8.65
N THR A 22 -10.96 -3.84 7.66
CA THR A 22 -12.43 -3.94 7.72
C THR A 22 -13.03 -4.87 6.67
N LYS A 23 -12.32 -5.13 5.59
CA LYS A 23 -12.80 -5.89 4.43
C LYS A 23 -11.69 -6.75 3.87
N ILE A 24 -12.07 -7.93 3.38
CA ILE A 24 -11.23 -8.81 2.59
C ILE A 24 -11.83 -8.87 1.19
N ALA A 25 -11.06 -8.46 0.19
CA ALA A 25 -11.41 -8.66 -1.20
C ALA A 25 -10.71 -9.93 -1.73
N SER A 26 -11.38 -10.66 -2.62
CA SER A 26 -10.84 -11.82 -3.33
C SER A 26 -11.23 -11.77 -4.79
N ALA A 27 -10.36 -12.24 -5.68
CA ALA A 27 -10.64 -12.31 -7.10
C ALA A 27 -9.71 -13.31 -7.80
N ILE A 28 -10.13 -13.81 -8.95
CA ILE A 28 -9.22 -14.40 -9.92
C ILE A 28 -8.66 -13.27 -10.77
N VAL A 29 -7.34 -13.12 -10.76
CA VAL A 29 -6.62 -12.19 -11.64
C VAL A 29 -5.98 -12.98 -12.78
N LYS A 30 -6.33 -12.64 -14.02
CA LYS A 30 -5.78 -13.24 -15.23
C LYS A 30 -5.32 -12.15 -16.18
N ASN A 31 -4.02 -12.11 -16.49
CA ASN A 31 -3.42 -11.09 -17.38
C ASN A 31 -3.74 -9.64 -16.95
N GLY A 32 -3.80 -9.38 -15.65
CA GLY A 32 -4.16 -8.06 -15.09
C GLY A 32 -5.65 -7.77 -15.01
N GLU A 33 -6.51 -8.63 -15.56
CA GLU A 33 -7.96 -8.49 -15.49
C GLU A 33 -8.52 -9.19 -14.25
N ILE A 34 -9.39 -8.49 -13.54
CA ILE A 34 -10.09 -9.01 -12.37
C ILE A 34 -11.34 -9.73 -12.81
N GLN A 35 -11.47 -10.98 -12.38
CA GLN A 35 -12.63 -11.84 -12.61
C GLN A 35 -13.17 -12.34 -11.26
N GLN A 36 -14.49 -12.58 -11.18
CA GLN A 36 -15.15 -13.17 -10.00
C GLN A 36 -14.84 -12.43 -8.67
N ARG A 37 -14.74 -11.10 -8.72
CA ARG A 37 -14.43 -10.29 -7.54
C ARG A 37 -15.50 -10.43 -6.46
N LYS A 38 -15.07 -10.72 -5.23
CA LYS A 38 -15.91 -10.77 -4.04
C LYS A 38 -15.32 -9.92 -2.93
N GLN A 39 -16.15 -9.58 -1.96
CA GLN A 39 -15.75 -8.82 -0.79
C GLN A 39 -16.56 -9.27 0.41
N ILE A 40 -15.88 -9.48 1.52
CA ILE A 40 -16.46 -9.88 2.81
C ILE A 40 -15.90 -9.00 3.91
N SER A 41 -16.53 -8.97 5.07
CA SER A 41 -16.02 -8.28 6.25
C SER A 41 -14.81 -9.01 6.84
N THR A 42 -13.81 -8.27 7.28
CA THR A 42 -12.67 -8.81 8.04
C THR A 42 -13.16 -9.23 9.42
N PRO A 43 -12.86 -10.45 9.89
CA PRO A 43 -13.18 -10.89 11.23
C PRO A 43 -12.58 -9.98 12.30
N GLN A 44 -13.37 -9.63 13.32
CA GLN A 44 -12.93 -8.78 14.42
C GLN A 44 -12.86 -9.56 15.74
N ASP A 45 -13.82 -10.47 15.97
CA ASP A 45 -13.88 -11.31 17.17
C ASP A 45 -13.18 -12.64 16.90
N ASP A 46 -12.46 -13.15 17.90
CA ASP A 46 -11.65 -14.38 17.77
C ASP A 46 -10.85 -14.40 16.47
N ALA A 47 -10.20 -13.28 16.21
CA ALA A 47 -9.72 -12.89 14.87
C ALA A 47 -8.81 -13.95 14.23
N ALA A 48 -7.99 -14.66 15.01
CA ALA A 48 -7.07 -15.67 14.47
C ALA A 48 -7.82 -16.90 13.94
N GLN A 49 -8.76 -17.46 14.73
CA GLN A 49 -9.55 -18.62 14.29
C GLN A 49 -10.51 -18.26 13.18
N ALA A 50 -11.19 -17.12 13.30
CA ALA A 50 -12.12 -16.63 12.27
C ALA A 50 -11.42 -16.30 10.96
N MET A 51 -10.19 -15.76 11.00
CA MET A 51 -9.37 -15.51 9.82
C MET A 51 -8.98 -16.84 9.15
N HIS A 52 -8.53 -17.82 9.91
CA HIS A 52 -8.21 -19.16 9.38
C HIS A 52 -9.42 -19.79 8.67
N GLN A 53 -10.59 -19.77 9.28
CA GLN A 53 -11.83 -20.29 8.69
C GLN A 53 -12.24 -19.50 7.42
N THR A 54 -12.03 -18.19 7.42
CA THR A 54 -12.32 -17.34 6.29
C THR A 54 -11.42 -17.66 5.09
N LEU A 55 -10.12 -17.84 5.34
CA LEU A 55 -9.15 -18.23 4.29
C LEU A 55 -9.49 -19.61 3.74
N ALA A 56 -9.79 -20.59 4.60
CA ALA A 56 -10.21 -21.94 4.21
C ALA A 56 -11.43 -21.91 3.26
N ARG A 57 -12.45 -21.11 3.62
CA ARG A 57 -13.67 -20.96 2.81
C ARG A 57 -13.37 -20.32 1.47
N LEU A 58 -12.56 -19.24 1.42
CA LEU A 58 -12.22 -18.58 0.17
C LEU A 58 -11.40 -19.49 -0.74
N LEU A 59 -10.40 -20.21 -0.24
CA LEU A 59 -9.61 -21.15 -1.02
C LEU A 59 -10.47 -22.28 -1.61
N LYS A 60 -11.39 -22.83 -0.81
CA LYS A 60 -12.33 -23.86 -1.26
C LYS A 60 -13.28 -23.34 -2.36
N GLU A 61 -13.73 -22.08 -2.24
CA GLU A 61 -14.64 -21.48 -3.21
C GLU A 61 -14.03 -21.31 -4.61
N TYR A 62 -12.70 -21.04 -4.66
CA TYR A 62 -11.95 -20.89 -5.91
C TYR A 62 -11.15 -22.15 -6.29
N GLU A 63 -11.38 -23.29 -5.64
CA GLU A 63 -10.63 -24.53 -5.88
C GLU A 63 -10.62 -24.92 -7.39
N GLY A 64 -9.45 -25.29 -7.90
CA GLY A 64 -9.23 -25.65 -9.31
C GLY A 64 -9.20 -24.47 -10.29
N GLN A 65 -9.42 -23.24 -9.83
CA GLN A 65 -9.50 -22.06 -10.70
C GLN A 65 -8.21 -21.23 -10.76
N PHE A 66 -7.20 -21.53 -9.94
CA PHE A 66 -5.98 -20.77 -9.85
C PHE A 66 -4.71 -21.64 -9.91
N ASP A 67 -3.62 -21.04 -10.34
CA ASP A 67 -2.31 -21.66 -10.49
C ASP A 67 -1.36 -21.24 -9.35
N TYR A 68 -1.61 -20.11 -8.69
CA TYR A 68 -0.88 -19.58 -7.53
C TYR A 68 -1.78 -18.63 -6.71
N VAL A 69 -1.36 -18.36 -5.48
CA VAL A 69 -2.04 -17.43 -4.56
C VAL A 69 -1.16 -16.21 -4.29
N ALA A 70 -1.74 -15.03 -4.37
CA ALA A 70 -1.10 -13.77 -4.02
C ALA A 70 -1.94 -13.03 -2.98
N VAL A 71 -1.30 -12.57 -1.92
CA VAL A 71 -1.99 -11.85 -0.84
C VAL A 71 -1.36 -10.49 -0.64
N ALA A 72 -2.19 -9.45 -0.73
CA ALA A 72 -1.91 -8.15 -0.17
C ALA A 72 -2.53 -8.06 1.23
N SER A 73 -1.85 -7.51 2.22
CA SER A 73 -2.44 -7.30 3.53
C SER A 73 -1.94 -6.05 4.21
N THR A 74 -2.84 -5.35 4.89
CA THR A 74 -2.42 -4.31 5.83
C THR A 74 -1.66 -4.93 7.01
N GLY A 75 -0.77 -4.16 7.64
CA GLY A 75 0.09 -4.65 8.72
C GLY A 75 1.49 -5.05 8.24
N ILE A 76 2.27 -5.61 9.15
CA ILE A 76 3.62 -6.11 8.86
C ILE A 76 3.54 -7.59 8.51
N ILE A 77 4.11 -7.95 7.37
CA ILE A 77 4.32 -9.33 6.97
C ILE A 77 5.82 -9.64 7.09
N ASN A 78 6.15 -10.54 8.01
CA ASN A 78 7.52 -10.99 8.23
C ASN A 78 7.57 -12.52 8.17
N GLN A 79 8.31 -13.07 7.21
CA GLN A 79 8.49 -14.53 7.02
C GLN A 79 7.17 -15.32 7.00
N GLY A 80 6.12 -14.76 6.39
CA GLY A 80 4.80 -15.42 6.31
C GLY A 80 3.88 -15.17 7.50
N ILE A 81 4.35 -14.42 8.50
CA ILE A 81 3.60 -14.06 9.70
C ILE A 81 3.05 -12.65 9.56
N LEU A 82 1.75 -12.48 9.75
CA LEU A 82 1.05 -11.19 9.73
C LEU A 82 0.88 -10.66 11.16
N THR A 83 1.28 -9.41 11.37
CA THR A 83 1.07 -8.67 12.62
C THR A 83 0.37 -7.35 12.36
N ALA A 84 -0.76 -7.11 13.00
CA ALA A 84 -1.44 -5.82 12.95
C ALA A 84 -0.60 -4.74 13.63
N LEU A 85 -0.26 -3.67 12.89
CA LEU A 85 0.45 -2.51 13.47
C LEU A 85 -0.39 -1.75 14.50
N ASN A 86 -1.69 -1.71 14.28
CA ASN A 86 -2.64 -1.09 15.18
C ASN A 86 -3.54 -2.21 15.75
N PRO A 87 -3.63 -2.36 17.10
CA PRO A 87 -4.48 -3.38 17.73
C PRO A 87 -5.97 -3.29 17.37
N LYS A 88 -6.42 -2.14 16.85
CA LYS A 88 -7.80 -1.94 16.35
C LYS A 88 -8.01 -2.42 14.91
N ASN A 89 -6.94 -2.78 14.22
CA ASN A 89 -7.01 -3.32 12.86
C ASN A 89 -6.94 -4.85 12.89
N LEU A 90 -7.56 -5.51 11.91
CA LEU A 90 -7.53 -6.97 11.76
C LEU A 90 -7.97 -7.73 13.03
N GLY A 91 -8.85 -7.14 13.86
CA GLY A 91 -9.23 -7.74 15.15
C GLY A 91 -8.05 -7.91 16.12
N GLY A 92 -6.98 -7.12 15.98
CA GLY A 92 -5.81 -7.20 16.83
C GLY A 92 -4.89 -8.39 16.56
N LEU A 93 -4.94 -8.99 15.36
CA LEU A 93 -4.06 -10.11 14.98
C LEU A 93 -2.61 -9.84 15.33
N ALA A 94 -2.05 -10.68 16.19
CA ALA A 94 -0.63 -10.67 16.55
C ALA A 94 -0.01 -12.00 16.15
N GLN A 95 1.07 -11.95 15.35
CA GLN A 95 1.83 -13.12 14.92
C GLN A 95 0.97 -14.23 14.26
N PHE A 96 0.01 -13.85 13.43
CA PHE A 96 -0.83 -14.78 12.71
C PHE A 96 -0.04 -15.48 11.59
N PRO A 97 0.05 -16.81 11.53
CA PRO A 97 0.82 -17.56 10.53
C PRO A 97 0.06 -17.60 9.20
N LEU A 98 -0.02 -16.45 8.51
CA LEU A 98 -0.85 -16.25 7.32
C LEU A 98 -0.48 -17.22 6.20
N LYS A 99 0.82 -17.39 5.93
CA LYS A 99 1.30 -18.30 4.87
C LYS A 99 0.93 -19.75 5.16
N ASP A 100 1.18 -20.20 6.39
CA ASP A 100 0.90 -21.59 6.79
C ASP A 100 -0.60 -21.86 6.83
N SER A 101 -1.39 -20.85 7.26
CA SER A 101 -2.86 -20.94 7.26
C SER A 101 -3.43 -21.14 5.86
N ILE A 102 -2.84 -20.52 4.82
CA ILE A 102 -3.22 -20.73 3.43
C ILE A 102 -2.70 -22.07 2.91
N ALA A 103 -1.46 -22.45 3.24
CA ALA A 103 -0.80 -23.66 2.77
C ALA A 103 -1.50 -24.96 3.26
N GLN A 104 -2.32 -24.90 4.33
CA GLN A 104 -3.15 -26.01 4.76
C GLN A 104 -4.28 -26.36 3.79
N HIS A 105 -4.60 -25.46 2.84
CA HIS A 105 -5.75 -25.58 1.95
C HIS A 105 -5.38 -25.60 0.45
N THR A 106 -4.08 -25.48 0.12
CA THR A 106 -3.61 -25.54 -1.26
C THR A 106 -2.11 -25.90 -1.31
N ASP A 107 -1.72 -26.65 -2.34
CA ASP A 107 -0.34 -26.98 -2.70
C ASP A 107 0.29 -25.94 -3.65
N LYS A 108 -0.49 -24.93 -4.06
CA LYS A 108 -0.05 -23.91 -5.01
C LYS A 108 0.94 -22.93 -4.38
N PRO A 109 1.86 -22.34 -5.17
CA PRO A 109 2.76 -21.29 -4.68
C PRO A 109 2.00 -20.14 -4.04
N ILE A 110 2.49 -19.63 -2.90
CA ILE A 110 1.89 -18.53 -2.14
C ILE A 110 2.90 -17.41 -1.99
N GLY A 111 2.54 -16.20 -2.41
CA GLY A 111 3.30 -14.98 -2.15
C GLY A 111 2.48 -13.96 -1.36
N LEU A 112 3.16 -13.24 -0.49
CA LEU A 112 2.55 -12.27 0.43
C LEU A 112 3.24 -10.92 0.29
N LEU A 113 2.47 -9.83 0.24
CA LEU A 113 2.95 -8.45 0.23
C LEU A 113 2.17 -7.59 1.23
N ASN A 114 2.79 -6.51 1.69
CA ASN A 114 2.03 -5.42 2.27
C ASN A 114 1.11 -4.77 1.21
N ASP A 115 -0.06 -4.30 1.62
CA ASP A 115 -1.09 -3.70 0.73
C ASP A 115 -0.57 -2.51 -0.08
N VAL A 116 0.23 -1.62 0.55
CA VAL A 116 0.80 -0.45 -0.14
C VAL A 116 1.93 -0.85 -1.09
N GLN A 117 2.73 -1.88 -0.75
CA GLN A 117 3.73 -2.44 -1.66
C GLN A 117 3.06 -3.08 -2.88
N ALA A 118 1.96 -3.80 -2.68
CA ALA A 118 1.17 -4.36 -3.78
C ALA A 118 0.61 -3.24 -4.67
N ALA A 119 0.01 -2.20 -4.08
CA ALA A 119 -0.48 -1.06 -4.85
C ALA A 119 0.64 -0.36 -5.65
N ALA A 120 1.82 -0.19 -5.04
CA ALA A 120 2.98 0.35 -5.74
C ALA A 120 3.38 -0.49 -6.95
N TYR A 121 3.36 -1.81 -6.80
CA TYR A 121 3.71 -2.71 -7.90
C TYR A 121 2.68 -2.68 -9.02
N ALA A 122 1.38 -2.55 -8.71
CA ALA A 122 0.34 -2.35 -9.71
C ALA A 122 0.56 -1.08 -10.53
N GLU A 123 0.74 0.06 -9.86
CA GLU A 123 0.95 1.36 -10.53
C GLU A 123 2.26 1.39 -11.34
N TYR A 124 3.30 0.68 -10.87
CA TYR A 124 4.55 0.52 -11.60
C TYR A 124 4.38 -0.26 -12.91
N GLN A 125 3.47 -1.24 -12.99
CA GLN A 125 3.20 -1.99 -14.22
C GLN A 125 2.65 -1.12 -15.37
N LEU A 126 2.15 0.08 -15.07
CA LEU A 126 1.71 1.05 -16.07
C LEU A 126 2.88 1.86 -16.66
N GLN A 127 4.06 1.76 -16.06
CA GLN A 127 5.21 2.55 -16.48
C GLN A 127 5.99 1.83 -17.59
N ASN A 128 6.62 2.62 -18.46
CA ASN A 128 7.57 2.06 -19.40
C ASN A 128 8.89 1.74 -18.66
N PRO A 129 9.32 0.48 -18.60
CA PRO A 129 10.54 0.11 -17.88
C PRO A 129 11.83 0.70 -18.46
N ASN A 130 11.83 1.17 -19.71
CA ASN A 130 12.99 1.86 -20.28
C ASN A 130 13.15 3.29 -19.76
N ASP A 131 12.07 3.89 -19.26
CA ASP A 131 12.04 5.30 -18.85
C ASP A 131 12.07 5.44 -17.31
N VAL A 132 11.49 4.47 -16.58
CA VAL A 132 11.33 4.53 -15.13
C VAL A 132 11.94 3.30 -14.45
N GLN A 133 13.09 3.47 -13.81
CA GLN A 133 13.78 2.43 -13.03
C GLN A 133 13.55 2.58 -11.53
N ASN A 134 13.48 3.84 -11.05
CA ASN A 134 13.25 4.18 -9.66
C ASN A 134 11.90 4.91 -9.54
N PHE A 135 10.97 4.26 -8.84
CA PHE A 135 9.57 4.65 -8.76
C PHE A 135 9.09 4.57 -7.31
N THR A 136 8.22 5.49 -6.93
CA THR A 136 7.54 5.45 -5.62
C THR A 136 6.03 5.62 -5.80
N PHE A 137 5.27 4.77 -5.14
CA PHE A 137 3.86 5.00 -4.87
C PHE A 137 3.71 5.52 -3.43
N ILE A 138 2.96 6.61 -3.26
CA ILE A 138 2.62 7.18 -1.95
C ILE A 138 1.10 7.17 -1.81
N THR A 139 0.58 6.48 -0.80
CA THR A 139 -0.83 6.61 -0.44
C THR A 139 -1.00 7.60 0.69
N VAL A 140 -1.83 8.63 0.50
CA VAL A 140 -2.27 9.56 1.54
C VAL A 140 -3.76 9.35 1.74
N SER A 141 -4.12 8.66 2.83
CA SER A 141 -5.48 8.26 3.15
C SER A 141 -5.70 8.41 4.66
N THR A 142 -6.30 7.44 5.33
CA THR A 142 -6.38 7.40 6.80
C THR A 142 -5.00 7.54 7.45
N GLY A 143 -3.97 6.93 6.88
CA GLY A 143 -2.55 7.09 7.19
C GLY A 143 -1.76 7.53 5.97
N VAL A 144 -0.41 7.43 6.06
CA VAL A 144 0.52 7.61 4.95
C VAL A 144 1.41 6.39 4.84
N GLY A 145 1.45 5.79 3.66
CA GLY A 145 2.32 4.66 3.35
C GLY A 145 2.96 4.80 1.98
N GLY A 146 3.88 3.90 1.65
CA GLY A 146 4.50 3.88 0.32
C GLY A 146 5.06 2.52 -0.06
N GLY A 147 5.31 2.39 -1.35
CA GLY A 147 6.05 1.27 -1.93
C GLY A 147 7.11 1.82 -2.87
N LEU A 148 8.30 1.27 -2.77
CA LEU A 148 9.49 1.74 -3.46
C LEU A 148 9.94 0.69 -4.47
N ILE A 149 10.11 1.07 -5.71
CA ILE A 149 10.77 0.27 -6.74
C ILE A 149 12.13 0.92 -7.03
N LEU A 150 13.20 0.15 -6.87
CA LEU A 150 14.58 0.57 -7.13
C LEU A 150 15.22 -0.37 -8.13
N ASN A 151 15.76 0.16 -9.21
CA ASN A 151 16.35 -0.64 -10.29
C ASN A 151 15.39 -1.75 -10.76
N HIS A 152 14.13 -1.39 -11.02
CA HIS A 152 13.04 -2.29 -11.45
C HIS A 152 12.61 -3.34 -10.42
N ARG A 153 13.04 -3.25 -9.17
CA ARG A 153 12.70 -4.21 -8.11
C ARG A 153 11.94 -3.55 -6.99
N LEU A 154 10.83 -4.15 -6.61
CA LEU A 154 10.11 -3.74 -5.42
C LEU A 154 11.00 -3.98 -4.19
N LEU A 155 11.18 -2.96 -3.38
CA LEU A 155 11.92 -3.03 -2.12
C LEU A 155 11.09 -3.81 -1.08
N THR A 156 11.41 -5.09 -0.93
CA THR A 156 10.83 -5.98 0.08
C THR A 156 11.96 -6.49 0.97
N GLU A 157 12.05 -6.00 2.19
CA GLU A 157 13.11 -6.38 3.11
C GLU A 157 12.64 -7.42 4.13
N PRO A 158 13.54 -8.25 4.69
CA PRO A 158 13.18 -9.36 5.57
C PRO A 158 12.36 -8.96 6.80
N ASN A 159 12.51 -7.72 7.27
CA ASN A 159 11.81 -7.22 8.45
C ASN A 159 10.41 -6.66 8.16
N GLY A 160 9.99 -6.61 6.89
CA GLY A 160 8.67 -6.10 6.49
C GLY A 160 8.42 -4.61 6.74
N ILE A 161 9.50 -3.80 6.95
CA ILE A 161 9.38 -2.36 7.31
C ILE A 161 9.61 -1.46 6.08
N ALA A 162 10.21 -1.97 5.01
CA ALA A 162 10.47 -1.17 3.82
C ALA A 162 9.16 -0.58 3.25
N GLY A 163 9.19 0.71 2.88
CA GLY A 163 8.00 1.41 2.39
C GLY A 163 7.14 2.11 3.46
N HIS A 164 7.45 1.96 4.75
CA HIS A 164 6.75 2.69 5.82
C HIS A 164 7.20 4.17 5.90
N ILE A 165 7.26 4.83 4.73
CA ILE A 165 7.77 6.20 4.57
C ILE A 165 6.95 7.26 5.30
N GLY A 166 5.69 6.98 5.61
CA GLY A 166 4.87 7.86 6.45
C GLY A 166 5.40 8.05 7.87
N HIS A 167 6.33 7.19 8.32
CA HIS A 167 6.98 7.32 9.61
C HIS A 167 8.37 7.98 9.55
N THR A 168 8.77 8.53 8.40
CA THR A 168 9.92 9.44 8.31
C THR A 168 9.61 10.77 8.99
N LEU A 169 10.64 11.52 9.34
CA LEU A 169 10.50 12.78 10.07
C LEU A 169 10.11 13.90 9.10
N ALA A 170 8.99 14.58 9.36
CA ALA A 170 8.60 15.80 8.65
C ALA A 170 8.77 17.06 9.49
N ASP A 171 8.52 16.98 10.79
CA ASP A 171 8.65 18.14 11.71
C ASP A 171 9.08 17.67 13.10
N PRO A 172 10.31 17.98 13.57
CA PRO A 172 10.78 17.54 14.89
C PRO A 172 9.95 18.09 16.05
N ASN A 173 9.21 19.18 15.85
CA ASN A 173 8.31 19.78 16.81
C ASN A 173 6.84 19.42 16.59
N GLY A 174 6.56 18.58 15.59
CA GLY A 174 5.23 18.15 15.21
C GLY A 174 4.52 17.27 16.25
N PRO A 175 3.30 16.79 15.94
CA PRO A 175 2.51 15.97 16.85
C PRO A 175 3.13 14.57 17.05
N ILE A 176 2.70 13.89 18.12
CA ILE A 176 3.06 12.48 18.36
C ILE A 176 2.32 11.60 17.34
N CYS A 177 3.06 10.77 16.62
CA CYS A 177 2.52 9.77 15.71
C CYS A 177 2.02 8.53 16.47
N GLY A 178 1.08 7.80 15.87
CA GLY A 178 0.60 6.52 16.38
C GLY A 178 1.69 5.45 16.57
N CYS A 179 2.84 5.58 15.88
CA CYS A 179 4.02 4.73 16.07
C CYS A 179 4.86 5.10 17.31
N GLY A 180 4.50 6.16 18.05
CA GLY A 180 5.23 6.65 19.22
C GLY A 180 6.30 7.71 18.92
N ARG A 181 6.72 7.88 17.65
CA ARG A 181 7.67 8.93 17.24
C ARG A 181 6.98 10.27 17.10
N ARG A 182 7.67 11.36 17.41
CA ARG A 182 7.19 12.73 17.17
C ARG A 182 7.48 13.17 15.74
N GLY A 183 6.50 13.85 15.11
CA GLY A 183 6.69 14.58 13.87
C GLY A 183 6.84 13.74 12.60
N CYS A 184 6.25 12.53 12.57
CA CYS A 184 6.17 11.73 11.35
C CYS A 184 5.34 12.43 10.27
N VAL A 185 5.64 12.17 9.00
CA VAL A 185 4.83 12.62 7.85
C VAL A 185 3.36 12.23 8.04
N GLU A 186 3.06 11.00 8.45
CA GLU A 186 1.69 10.53 8.69
C GLU A 186 0.96 11.37 9.74
N ALA A 187 1.64 11.77 10.81
CA ALA A 187 1.05 12.58 11.88
C ALA A 187 0.72 14.03 11.45
N ILE A 188 1.14 14.42 10.25
CA ILE A 188 0.92 15.76 9.69
C ILE A 188 0.04 15.70 8.44
N ALA A 189 0.29 14.73 7.54
CA ALA A 189 -0.31 14.70 6.22
C ALA A 189 -1.54 13.80 6.08
N SER A 190 -1.74 12.83 6.98
CA SER A 190 -2.82 11.86 6.85
C SER A 190 -4.21 12.44 7.09
N GLY A 191 -5.24 11.74 6.62
CA GLY A 191 -6.63 12.09 6.90
C GLY A 191 -6.93 12.13 8.41
N ARG A 192 -6.34 11.21 9.21
CA ARG A 192 -6.43 11.28 10.69
C ARG A 192 -5.78 12.54 11.26
N ALA A 193 -4.66 12.97 10.68
CA ALA A 193 -3.99 14.19 11.13
C ALA A 193 -4.84 15.43 10.79
N ILE A 194 -5.44 15.47 9.61
CA ILE A 194 -6.39 16.52 9.20
C ILE A 194 -7.60 16.54 10.14
N GLU A 195 -8.22 15.38 10.39
CA GLU A 195 -9.37 15.25 11.30
C GLU A 195 -9.04 15.66 12.73
N ALA A 196 -7.86 15.28 13.24
CA ALA A 196 -7.43 15.66 14.58
C ALA A 196 -7.31 17.18 14.78
N VAL A 197 -7.01 17.93 13.73
CA VAL A 197 -6.97 19.41 13.77
C VAL A 197 -8.36 19.98 13.54
N SER A 198 -9.09 19.55 12.51
CA SER A 198 -10.41 20.12 12.15
C SER A 198 -11.48 19.82 13.20
N SER A 199 -11.36 18.73 13.95
CA SER A 199 -12.25 18.42 15.08
C SER A 199 -12.13 19.38 16.26
N GLN A 200 -11.07 20.20 16.31
CA GLN A 200 -10.83 21.20 17.36
C GLN A 200 -11.25 22.62 16.94
N TRP A 201 -11.78 22.79 15.73
CA TRP A 201 -12.29 24.08 15.27
C TRP A 201 -13.59 24.46 16.01
N ASP A 202 -13.95 25.73 16.00
CA ASP A 202 -15.23 26.20 16.57
C ASP A 202 -16.44 25.56 15.86
N ASP A 203 -16.27 25.20 14.58
CA ASP A 203 -17.19 24.43 13.74
C ASP A 203 -16.46 23.15 13.26
N PRO A 204 -16.46 22.07 14.08
CA PRO A 204 -15.74 20.84 13.77
C PRO A 204 -16.24 20.18 12.49
N CYS A 205 -15.33 19.67 11.68
CA CYS A 205 -15.69 19.00 10.43
C CYS A 205 -14.75 17.85 10.10
N ASP A 206 -15.23 16.94 9.27
CA ASP A 206 -14.46 15.81 8.78
C ASP A 206 -13.48 16.21 7.65
N PRO A 207 -12.54 15.34 7.25
CA PRO A 207 -11.61 15.66 6.17
C PRO A 207 -12.27 15.97 4.83
N LYS A 208 -13.43 15.40 4.51
CA LYS A 208 -14.14 15.70 3.26
C LYS A 208 -14.64 17.13 3.24
N GLU A 209 -15.20 17.58 4.36
CA GLU A 209 -15.64 18.96 4.52
C GLU A 209 -14.44 19.92 4.55
N VAL A 210 -13.30 19.56 5.15
CA VAL A 210 -12.07 20.36 5.05
C VAL A 210 -11.68 20.58 3.59
N PHE A 211 -11.70 19.55 2.74
CA PHE A 211 -11.42 19.71 1.31
C PHE A 211 -12.50 20.49 0.56
N ALA A 212 -13.77 20.41 0.96
CA ALA A 212 -14.81 21.25 0.39
C ALA A 212 -14.57 22.74 0.68
N ARG A 213 -14.23 23.08 1.93
CA ARG A 213 -13.86 24.45 2.35
C ARG A 213 -12.54 24.92 1.71
N PHE A 214 -11.56 24.05 1.55
CA PHE A 214 -10.32 24.35 0.82
C PHE A 214 -10.60 24.84 -0.59
N ARG A 215 -11.48 24.15 -1.33
CA ARG A 215 -11.90 24.59 -2.68
C ARG A 215 -12.64 25.92 -2.71
N GLN A 216 -13.21 26.35 -1.57
CA GLN A 216 -13.84 27.64 -1.39
C GLN A 216 -12.88 28.72 -0.89
N ASN A 217 -11.59 28.43 -0.80
CA ASN A 217 -10.54 29.29 -0.26
C ASN A 217 -10.76 29.69 1.21
N ASP A 218 -11.39 28.82 2.03
CA ASP A 218 -11.43 29.02 3.47
C ASP A 218 -10.00 29.03 4.03
N GLU A 219 -9.68 30.03 4.82
CA GLU A 219 -8.32 30.29 5.29
C GLU A 219 -7.80 29.14 6.19
N LYS A 220 -8.63 28.65 7.13
CA LYS A 220 -8.26 27.58 8.06
C LYS A 220 -8.06 26.25 7.31
N ALA A 221 -8.96 25.93 6.39
CA ALA A 221 -8.88 24.73 5.58
C ALA A 221 -7.67 24.78 4.62
N THR A 222 -7.43 25.93 4.00
CA THR A 222 -6.28 26.14 3.12
C THR A 222 -4.96 25.96 3.87
N ALA A 223 -4.81 26.55 5.05
CA ALA A 223 -3.63 26.39 5.88
C ALA A 223 -3.39 24.93 6.27
N LEU A 224 -4.45 24.19 6.65
CA LEU A 224 -4.36 22.80 7.06
C LEU A 224 -3.99 21.87 5.89
N VAL A 225 -4.65 22.02 4.74
CA VAL A 225 -4.36 21.23 3.53
C VAL A 225 -2.97 21.53 3.00
N THR A 226 -2.53 22.81 3.01
CA THR A 226 -1.19 23.21 2.61
C THR A 226 -0.13 22.59 3.51
N ARG A 227 -0.34 22.56 4.83
CA ARG A 227 0.58 21.91 5.77
C ARG A 227 0.72 20.41 5.47
N SER A 228 -0.38 19.73 5.16
CA SER A 228 -0.38 18.33 4.74
C SER A 228 0.39 18.15 3.42
N ALA A 229 0.09 18.94 2.41
CA ALA A 229 0.74 18.88 1.09
C ALA A 229 2.24 19.19 1.17
N GLN A 230 2.65 20.15 2.02
CA GLN A 230 4.06 20.48 2.25
C GLN A 230 4.84 19.29 2.83
N ALA A 231 4.26 18.56 3.79
CA ALA A 231 4.90 17.36 4.34
C ALA A 231 5.10 16.27 3.27
N ILE A 232 4.16 16.12 2.35
CA ILE A 232 4.29 15.18 1.22
C ILE A 232 5.31 15.68 0.19
N ALA A 233 5.31 16.98 -0.15
CA ALA A 233 6.30 17.55 -1.07
C ALA A 233 7.74 17.38 -0.53
N ASN A 234 7.96 17.64 0.76
CA ASN A 234 9.26 17.42 1.41
C ASN A 234 9.67 15.94 1.39
N LEU A 235 8.73 15.02 1.68
CA LEU A 235 8.98 13.57 1.59
C LEU A 235 9.40 13.17 0.17
N ILE A 236 8.72 13.70 -0.85
CA ILE A 236 9.06 13.43 -2.25
C ILE A 236 10.46 13.95 -2.58
N ALA A 237 10.79 15.16 -2.15
CA ALA A 237 12.12 15.76 -2.32
C ALA A 237 13.23 14.93 -1.66
N ASP A 238 13.00 14.44 -0.43
CA ASP A 238 13.94 13.57 0.29
C ASP A 238 14.13 12.23 -0.41
N LEU A 239 13.05 11.62 -0.92
CA LEU A 239 13.11 10.39 -1.70
C LEU A 239 13.83 10.61 -3.04
N LYS A 240 13.59 11.75 -3.69
CA LYS A 240 14.29 12.12 -4.94
C LYS A 240 15.79 12.19 -4.72
N ILE A 241 16.25 12.92 -3.71
CA ILE A 241 17.67 13.07 -3.41
C ILE A 241 18.30 11.77 -2.89
N GLY A 242 17.61 11.06 -2.01
CA GLY A 242 18.16 9.88 -1.36
C GLY A 242 18.20 8.64 -2.25
N LEU A 243 17.27 8.49 -3.20
CA LEU A 243 17.05 7.27 -3.97
C LEU A 243 16.96 7.51 -5.49
N ASP A 244 17.21 8.74 -5.94
CA ASP A 244 17.11 9.16 -7.35
C ASP A 244 15.77 8.78 -8.00
N MET A 245 14.67 9.09 -7.33
CA MET A 245 13.32 8.80 -7.85
C MET A 245 13.05 9.56 -9.15
N GLN A 246 12.61 8.84 -10.17
CA GLN A 246 12.27 9.39 -11.47
C GLN A 246 10.79 9.79 -11.51
N LYS A 247 9.93 8.96 -10.91
CA LYS A 247 8.48 9.17 -10.88
C LYS A 247 7.89 8.82 -9.51
N VAL A 248 6.92 9.61 -9.09
CA VAL A 248 6.10 9.36 -7.90
C VAL A 248 4.63 9.36 -8.31
N VAL A 249 3.91 8.31 -7.92
CA VAL A 249 2.45 8.22 -8.07
C VAL A 249 1.80 8.40 -6.71
N VAL A 250 0.84 9.29 -6.62
CA VAL A 250 0.13 9.62 -5.39
C VAL A 250 -1.29 9.07 -5.45
N GLY A 251 -1.66 8.28 -4.44
CA GLY A 251 -2.98 7.68 -4.28
C GLY A 251 -3.56 7.93 -2.89
N GLY A 252 -4.67 7.24 -2.58
CA GLY A 252 -5.39 7.39 -1.33
C GLY A 252 -6.42 8.52 -1.35
N SER A 253 -7.36 8.51 -0.39
CA SER A 253 -8.51 9.42 -0.40
C SER A 253 -8.14 10.89 -0.22
N VAL A 254 -7.05 11.20 0.48
CA VAL A 254 -6.50 12.55 0.60
C VAL A 254 -5.65 12.88 -0.62
N GLY A 255 -4.76 11.97 -1.03
CA GLY A 255 -3.88 12.17 -2.18
C GLY A 255 -4.61 12.42 -3.50
N LEU A 256 -5.78 11.80 -3.68
CA LEU A 256 -6.66 11.97 -4.84
C LEU A 256 -7.74 13.04 -4.64
N ALA A 257 -7.77 13.73 -3.49
CA ALA A 257 -8.72 14.83 -3.29
C ALA A 257 -8.43 15.96 -4.27
N GLU A 258 -9.49 16.54 -4.83
CA GLU A 258 -9.40 17.60 -5.83
C GLU A 258 -8.52 18.77 -5.36
N GLY A 259 -7.53 19.11 -6.17
CA GLY A 259 -6.57 20.18 -5.91
C GLY A 259 -5.35 19.76 -5.07
N TYR A 260 -5.38 18.59 -4.38
CA TYR A 260 -4.29 18.20 -3.50
C TYR A 260 -2.97 17.91 -4.25
N LEU A 261 -3.01 17.06 -5.27
CA LEU A 261 -1.81 16.72 -6.04
C LEU A 261 -1.21 17.95 -6.75
N SER A 262 -2.07 18.83 -7.29
CA SER A 262 -1.61 20.09 -7.90
C SER A 262 -0.93 21.01 -6.89
N LEU A 263 -1.42 21.04 -5.64
CA LEU A 263 -0.78 21.79 -4.56
C LEU A 263 0.57 21.17 -4.17
N VAL A 264 0.67 19.83 -4.05
CA VAL A 264 1.94 19.14 -3.80
C VAL A 264 2.94 19.46 -4.91
N GLN A 265 2.50 19.44 -6.18
CA GLN A 265 3.35 19.76 -7.32
C GLN A 265 3.82 21.22 -7.32
N SER A 266 2.96 22.16 -6.97
CA SER A 266 3.32 23.58 -6.83
C SER A 266 4.40 23.75 -5.77
N LEU A 267 4.22 23.16 -4.57
CA LEU A 267 5.18 23.24 -3.48
C LEU A 267 6.52 22.57 -3.83
N LEU A 268 6.50 21.46 -4.53
CA LEU A 268 7.71 20.80 -5.01
C LEU A 268 8.44 21.66 -6.04
N SER A 269 7.73 22.40 -6.91
CA SER A 269 8.31 23.27 -7.92
C SER A 269 8.99 24.52 -7.36
N GLU A 270 8.70 24.90 -6.10
CA GLU A 270 9.39 25.99 -5.39
C GLU A 270 10.80 25.58 -4.94
N LEU A 271 11.09 24.27 -4.86
CA LEU A 271 12.41 23.77 -4.50
C LEU A 271 13.38 23.85 -5.71
N PRO A 272 14.70 23.80 -5.48
CA PRO A 272 15.66 23.68 -6.56
C PRO A 272 15.38 22.49 -7.48
N VAL A 273 15.67 22.64 -8.77
CA VAL A 273 15.33 21.67 -9.85
C VAL A 273 15.83 20.24 -9.58
N VAL A 274 16.88 20.08 -8.81
CA VAL A 274 17.44 18.77 -8.42
C VAL A 274 16.47 17.92 -7.58
N TYR A 275 15.48 18.54 -6.93
CA TYR A 275 14.44 17.86 -6.14
C TYR A 275 13.20 17.51 -6.96
N HIS A 276 13.11 17.98 -8.23
CA HIS A 276 11.93 17.74 -9.03
C HIS A 276 11.91 16.32 -9.58
N CYS A 277 10.72 15.71 -9.58
CA CYS A 277 10.43 14.46 -10.24
C CYS A 277 9.01 14.50 -10.82
N GLU A 278 8.71 13.57 -11.69
CA GLU A 278 7.39 13.44 -12.30
C GLU A 278 6.36 12.96 -11.28
N LEU A 279 5.21 13.66 -11.19
CA LEU A 279 4.11 13.30 -10.30
C LEU A 279 2.87 12.92 -11.10
N GLU A 280 2.24 11.81 -10.73
CA GLU A 280 0.98 11.35 -11.32
C GLU A 280 -0.02 10.88 -10.24
N SER A 281 -1.30 10.86 -10.60
CA SER A 281 -2.36 10.27 -9.78
C SER A 281 -2.43 8.77 -10.00
N ALA A 282 -2.71 8.02 -8.93
CA ALA A 282 -2.95 6.58 -8.98
C ALA A 282 -4.17 6.22 -9.85
N GLN A 283 -4.08 5.10 -10.56
CA GLN A 283 -5.09 4.68 -11.55
C GLN A 283 -5.90 3.45 -11.12
N PHE A 284 -5.30 2.47 -10.39
CA PHE A 284 -5.99 1.22 -10.05
C PHE A 284 -7.01 1.32 -8.91
N GLY A 285 -6.98 2.40 -8.12
CA GLY A 285 -7.95 2.60 -7.04
C GLY A 285 -7.97 1.44 -6.02
N GLN A 286 -9.18 0.95 -5.71
CA GLN A 286 -9.37 -0.09 -4.69
C GLN A 286 -8.90 -1.49 -5.09
N ASP A 287 -8.58 -1.73 -6.35
CA ASP A 287 -8.16 -3.02 -6.86
C ASP A 287 -6.63 -3.14 -7.01
N ALA A 288 -5.91 -2.08 -6.67
CA ALA A 288 -4.44 -2.02 -6.73
C ALA A 288 -3.77 -3.16 -5.94
N GLY A 289 -4.28 -3.48 -4.75
CA GLY A 289 -3.76 -4.56 -3.91
C GLY A 289 -3.87 -5.93 -4.58
N LEU A 290 -5.04 -6.24 -5.15
CA LEU A 290 -5.28 -7.52 -5.86
C LEU A 290 -4.38 -7.67 -7.09
N ILE A 291 -4.34 -6.63 -7.93
CA ILE A 291 -3.59 -6.64 -9.20
C ILE A 291 -2.09 -6.68 -8.94
N GLY A 292 -1.60 -5.82 -8.05
CA GLY A 292 -0.17 -5.70 -7.78
C GLY A 292 0.41 -6.94 -7.09
N ALA A 293 -0.29 -7.52 -6.13
CA ALA A 293 0.14 -8.78 -5.52
C ALA A 293 0.21 -9.90 -6.57
N ALA A 294 -0.81 -10.01 -7.46
CA ALA A 294 -0.83 -11.03 -8.51
C ALA A 294 0.36 -10.88 -9.47
N TYR A 295 0.67 -9.67 -9.92
CA TYR A 295 1.82 -9.41 -10.80
C TYR A 295 3.14 -9.72 -10.11
N TRP A 296 3.33 -9.19 -8.89
CA TRP A 296 4.59 -9.37 -8.17
C TRP A 296 4.90 -10.83 -7.89
N VAL A 297 3.91 -11.62 -7.42
CA VAL A 297 4.11 -13.05 -7.15
C VAL A 297 4.42 -13.80 -8.45
N LYS A 298 3.73 -13.49 -9.55
CA LYS A 298 4.01 -14.07 -10.86
C LYS A 298 5.45 -13.82 -11.30
N ASP A 299 5.93 -12.58 -11.17
CA ASP A 299 7.28 -12.20 -11.58
C ASP A 299 8.34 -12.87 -10.70
N CYS A 300 8.12 -12.98 -9.39
CA CYS A 300 8.99 -13.73 -8.48
C CYS A 300 9.08 -15.22 -8.87
N LEU A 301 7.95 -15.83 -9.21
CA LEU A 301 7.89 -17.24 -9.63
C LEU A 301 8.60 -17.47 -10.97
N LEU A 302 8.49 -16.55 -11.91
CA LEU A 302 9.17 -16.61 -13.21
C LEU A 302 10.70 -16.41 -13.05
N GLN A 303 11.12 -15.48 -12.19
CA GLN A 303 12.53 -15.26 -11.87
C GLN A 303 13.15 -16.49 -11.19
N ALA A 304 12.44 -17.10 -10.23
CA ALA A 304 12.89 -18.32 -9.57
C ALA A 304 13.11 -19.49 -10.56
N LYS A 305 12.25 -19.63 -11.57
CA LYS A 305 12.42 -20.62 -12.65
C LYS A 305 13.70 -20.39 -13.46
N ASN A 306 14.04 -19.13 -13.73
CA ASN A 306 15.14 -18.77 -14.62
C ASN A 306 16.51 -18.73 -13.92
N THR A 307 16.55 -18.40 -12.64
CA THR A 307 17.81 -18.15 -11.90
C THR A 307 18.09 -19.16 -10.80
N GLY A 308 17.10 -19.98 -10.41
CA GLY A 308 17.18 -20.85 -9.22
C GLY A 308 17.23 -20.05 -7.89
N VAL A 309 17.20 -18.73 -7.95
CA VAL A 309 17.21 -17.83 -6.78
C VAL A 309 15.79 -17.38 -6.48
N VAL A 310 15.40 -17.52 -5.24
CA VAL A 310 14.05 -17.13 -4.77
C VAL A 310 14.15 -15.82 -4.01
N TYR A 311 13.41 -14.84 -4.48
CA TYR A 311 13.16 -13.58 -3.78
C TYR A 311 11.84 -13.71 -3.02
N GLY A 312 11.88 -13.60 -1.70
CA GLY A 312 10.69 -13.67 -0.88
C GLY A 312 10.92 -13.07 0.48
#